data_df250d2c2657f3cf647d9b5d1a07e675
#
_entry.id   df250d2c2657f3cf647d9b5d1a07e675
#
_cell.length_a   1.000
_cell.length_b   1.000
_cell.length_c   1.000
_cell.angle_alpha   90.00
_cell.angle_beta   90.00
_cell.angle_gamma   90.00
#
_symmetry.space_group_name_H-M   'P 1'
#
loop_
_entity.id
_entity.type
_entity.pdbx_description
1 polymer ?
#
loop_
_entity_poly.entity_id
_entity_poly.type
_entity_poly.pdbx_seq_one_letter_code
_entity_poly.pdbx_strand_id
1 'polypeptide(L)'
;LIEPGTLVVDLGTYAPLFDKFISNVVEVKARGAEVLALTTESFREKMGKTADAVIAVPETHPLLKPSLGVVPLQLFAYYVALQRGCDIDKPRNLAKSVTVE
;
A
#
# COMPACT_ATOMS: atom_id res chain seq x y z
N LEU A 1 12.59 -10.80 8.08
CA LEU A 1 11.33 -11.43 7.65
C LEU A 1 11.02 -11.26 6.15
N ILE A 2 11.74 -10.35 5.48
CA ILE A 2 11.56 -10.16 4.04
C ILE A 2 12.38 -11.20 3.29
N GLU A 3 11.71 -11.97 2.46
CA GLU A 3 12.28 -13.00 1.60
C GLU A 3 12.09 -12.60 0.14
N PRO A 4 12.87 -13.17 -0.80
CA PRO A 4 12.64 -12.95 -2.21
C PRO A 4 11.19 -13.26 -2.62
N GLY A 5 10.56 -12.32 -3.33
CA GLY A 5 9.17 -12.43 -3.74
C GLY A 5 8.13 -11.95 -2.73
N THR A 6 8.54 -11.46 -1.56
CA THR A 6 7.63 -10.81 -0.62
C THR A 6 7.10 -9.51 -1.20
N LEU A 7 5.78 -9.35 -1.22
CA LEU A 7 5.17 -8.08 -1.62
C LEU A 7 5.11 -7.12 -0.44
N VAL A 8 5.68 -5.95 -0.63
CA VAL A 8 5.61 -4.84 0.34
C VAL A 8 4.79 -3.72 -0.26
N VAL A 9 3.78 -3.28 0.45
CA VAL A 9 2.99 -2.09 0.08
C VAL A 9 3.45 -0.95 0.98
N ASP A 10 4.05 0.06 0.37
CA ASP A 10 4.59 1.21 1.08
C ASP A 10 3.73 2.45 0.86
N LEU A 11 3.41 3.15 1.92
CA LEU A 11 2.57 4.34 1.90
C LEU A 11 3.42 5.57 2.18
N GLY A 12 3.80 6.29 1.13
CA GLY A 12 4.67 7.46 1.21
C GLY A 12 3.97 8.73 0.73
N THR A 13 3.09 9.30 1.55
CA THR A 13 2.32 10.52 1.21
C THR A 13 2.72 11.75 2.03
N TYR A 14 3.56 11.59 3.04
CA TYR A 14 3.95 12.66 3.93
C TYR A 14 5.29 13.26 3.51
N ALA A 15 5.25 14.45 2.92
CA ALA A 15 6.40 15.10 2.31
C ALA A 15 7.63 15.24 3.25
N PRO A 16 7.49 15.63 4.52
CA PRO A 16 8.64 15.77 5.41
C PRO A 16 9.42 14.47 5.66
N LEU A 17 8.81 13.31 5.45
CA LEU A 17 9.45 12.01 5.65
C LEU A 17 9.72 11.26 4.34
N PHE A 18 9.55 11.92 3.20
CA PHE A 18 9.61 11.24 1.91
C PHE A 18 10.98 10.60 1.65
N ASP A 19 12.08 11.28 1.96
CA ASP A 19 13.42 10.72 1.77
C ASP A 19 13.64 9.45 2.61
N LYS A 20 13.04 9.42 3.79
CA LYS A 20 13.07 8.24 4.65
C LYS A 20 12.27 7.09 4.05
N PHE A 21 11.12 7.38 3.43
CA PHE A 21 10.37 6.36 2.70
C PHE A 21 11.18 5.77 1.56
N ILE A 22 11.85 6.60 0.77
CA ILE A 22 12.72 6.13 -0.32
C ILE A 22 13.81 5.21 0.22
N SER A 23 14.46 5.59 1.31
CA SER A 23 15.49 4.76 1.93
C SER A 23 14.96 3.40 2.39
N ASN A 24 13.77 3.38 2.97
CA ASN A 24 13.13 2.13 3.40
C ASN A 24 12.79 1.24 2.20
N VAL A 25 12.30 1.82 1.11
CA VAL A 25 12.00 1.06 -0.12
C VAL A 25 13.28 0.44 -0.68
N VAL A 26 14.38 1.20 -0.73
CA VAL A 26 15.67 0.68 -1.17
C VAL A 26 16.13 -0.49 -0.31
N GLU A 27 15.98 -0.37 1.01
CA GLU A 27 16.38 -1.42 1.94
C GLU A 27 15.57 -2.71 1.74
N VAL A 28 14.24 -2.62 1.65
CA VAL A 28 13.43 -3.83 1.47
C VAL A 28 13.64 -4.47 0.09
N LYS A 29 13.88 -3.66 -0.94
CA LYS A 29 14.23 -4.19 -2.27
C LYS A 29 15.56 -4.91 -2.27
N ALA A 30 16.55 -4.42 -1.53
CA ALA A 30 17.84 -5.08 -1.40
C ALA A 30 17.71 -6.48 -0.79
N ARG A 31 16.64 -6.74 -0.06
CA ARG A 31 16.30 -8.06 0.51
C ARG A 31 15.44 -8.93 -0.42
N GLY A 32 15.16 -8.47 -1.62
CA GLY A 32 14.41 -9.22 -2.62
C GLY A 32 12.89 -9.00 -2.62
N ALA A 33 12.41 -7.98 -1.93
CA ALA A 33 10.98 -7.64 -1.95
C ALA A 33 10.56 -7.03 -3.28
N GLU A 34 9.31 -7.26 -3.65
CA GLU A 34 8.61 -6.50 -4.67
C GLU A 34 7.82 -5.38 -3.97
N VAL A 35 7.96 -4.15 -4.44
CA VAL A 35 7.38 -2.98 -3.77
C VAL A 35 6.33 -2.32 -4.64
N LEU A 36 5.12 -2.26 -4.10
CA LEU A 36 4.05 -1.39 -4.58
C LEU A 36 4.01 -0.15 -3.70
N ALA A 37 4.33 1.00 -4.28
CA ALA A 37 4.33 2.26 -3.56
C ALA A 37 3.04 3.04 -3.82
N LEU A 38 2.43 3.52 -2.77
CA LEU A 38 1.32 4.46 -2.82
C LEU A 38 1.82 5.83 -2.39
N THR A 39 1.74 6.82 -3.26
CA THR A 39 2.27 8.15 -3.01
C THR A 39 1.36 9.23 -3.58
N THR A 40 1.73 10.49 -3.41
CA THR A 40 1.03 11.60 -4.07
C THR A 40 1.63 11.88 -5.45
N GLU A 41 0.88 12.58 -6.29
CA GLU A 41 1.30 12.86 -7.67
C GLU A 41 2.65 13.58 -7.72
N SER A 42 2.93 14.48 -6.77
CA SER A 42 4.20 15.21 -6.72
C SER A 42 5.43 14.32 -6.52
N PHE A 43 5.28 13.13 -5.92
CA PHE A 43 6.37 12.20 -5.66
C PHE A 43 6.39 10.99 -6.59
N ARG A 44 5.47 10.93 -7.53
CA ARG A 44 5.32 9.79 -8.45
C ARG A 44 6.61 9.44 -9.17
N GLU A 45 7.27 10.44 -9.74
CA GLU A 45 8.50 10.23 -10.51
C GLU A 45 9.64 9.70 -9.65
N LYS A 46 9.86 10.30 -8.48
CA LYS A 46 10.91 9.87 -7.56
C LYS A 46 10.68 8.45 -7.06
N MET A 47 9.44 8.14 -6.68
CA MET A 47 9.09 6.81 -6.18
C MET A 47 9.16 5.78 -7.30
N GLY A 48 8.79 6.14 -8.52
CA GLY A 48 8.83 5.26 -9.69
C GLY A 48 10.22 4.79 -10.07
N LYS A 49 11.26 5.51 -9.69
CA LYS A 49 12.65 5.10 -9.92
C LYS A 49 13.10 3.99 -8.98
N THR A 50 12.42 3.81 -7.88
CA THR A 50 12.83 2.90 -6.81
C THR A 50 11.88 1.74 -6.63
N ALA A 51 10.57 1.99 -6.66
CA ALA A 51 9.54 0.95 -6.50
C ALA A 51 9.29 0.18 -7.79
N ASP A 52 8.74 -1.03 -7.68
CA ASP A 52 8.38 -1.85 -8.84
C ASP A 52 7.08 -1.36 -9.50
N ALA A 53 6.16 -0.86 -8.71
CA ALA A 53 4.93 -0.25 -9.18
C ALA A 53 4.55 0.93 -8.29
N VAL A 54 3.88 1.92 -8.87
CA VAL A 54 3.46 3.14 -8.15
C VAL A 54 2.00 3.42 -8.45
N ILE A 55 1.25 3.68 -7.39
CA ILE A 55 -0.08 4.27 -7.46
C ILE A 55 0.03 5.69 -6.89
N ALA A 56 -0.32 6.67 -7.70
CA ALA A 56 -0.31 8.08 -7.28
C ALA A 56 -1.73 8.57 -7.03
N VAL A 57 -1.93 9.19 -5.88
CA VAL A 57 -3.20 9.86 -5.54
C VAL A 57 -3.04 11.36 -5.75
N PRO A 58 -4.13 12.09 -6.07
CA PRO A 58 -4.06 13.54 -6.23
C PRO A 58 -3.60 14.23 -4.95
N GLU A 59 -2.96 15.39 -5.11
CA GLU A 59 -2.65 16.26 -3.98
C GLU A 59 -3.95 16.75 -3.34
N THR A 60 -3.97 16.75 -2.01
CA THR A 60 -5.12 17.19 -1.24
C THR A 60 -4.66 17.78 0.09
N HIS A 61 -5.61 18.35 0.84
CA HIS A 61 -5.31 18.85 2.18
C HIS A 61 -4.73 17.74 3.06
N PRO A 62 -3.68 18.01 3.87
CA PRO A 62 -3.01 16.98 4.69
C PRO A 62 -3.95 16.16 5.57
N LEU A 63 -5.04 16.74 6.06
CA LEU A 63 -6.03 16.03 6.87
C LEU A 63 -6.83 15.00 6.07
N LEU A 64 -6.90 15.13 4.75
CA LEU A 64 -7.65 14.23 3.87
C LEU A 64 -6.77 13.16 3.21
N LYS A 65 -5.44 13.28 3.28
CA LYS A 65 -4.52 12.34 2.67
C LYS A 65 -4.72 10.88 3.13
N PRO A 66 -4.91 10.61 4.43
CA PRO A 66 -5.16 9.23 4.85
C PRO A 66 -6.40 8.61 4.21
N SER A 67 -7.48 9.37 4.07
CA SER A 67 -8.72 8.90 3.44
C SER A 67 -8.53 8.59 1.96
N LEU A 68 -7.80 9.44 1.24
CA LEU A 68 -7.46 9.20 -0.17
C LEU A 68 -6.54 7.99 -0.33
N GLY A 69 -5.59 7.79 0.59
CA GLY A 69 -4.68 6.66 0.56
C GLY A 69 -5.37 5.32 0.81
N VAL A 70 -6.44 5.31 1.61
CA VAL A 70 -7.19 4.09 1.92
C VAL A 70 -7.94 3.54 0.71
N VAL A 71 -8.47 4.40 -0.16
CA VAL A 71 -9.28 3.96 -1.31
C VAL A 71 -8.51 3.01 -2.25
N PRO A 72 -7.30 3.33 -2.73
CA PRO A 72 -6.53 2.39 -3.53
C PRO A 72 -6.18 1.10 -2.79
N LEU A 73 -5.93 1.16 -1.49
CA LEU A 73 -5.65 -0.04 -0.69
C LEU A 73 -6.87 -0.95 -0.59
N GLN A 74 -8.06 -0.38 -0.43
CA GLN A 74 -9.31 -1.13 -0.43
C GLN A 74 -9.56 -1.78 -1.80
N LEU A 75 -9.33 -1.08 -2.90
CA LEU A 75 -9.44 -1.63 -4.23
C LEU A 75 -8.42 -2.75 -4.47
N PHE A 76 -7.20 -2.58 -4.01
CA PHE A 76 -6.17 -3.61 -4.10
C PHE A 76 -6.61 -4.89 -3.36
N ALA A 77 -7.10 -4.76 -2.13
CA ALA A 77 -7.59 -5.90 -1.36
C ALA A 77 -8.77 -6.58 -2.04
N TYR A 78 -9.69 -5.81 -2.62
CA TYR A 78 -10.83 -6.33 -3.36
C TYR A 78 -10.39 -7.18 -4.56
N TYR A 79 -9.48 -6.66 -5.39
CA TYR A 79 -9.05 -7.38 -6.59
C TYR A 79 -8.22 -8.62 -6.25
N VAL A 80 -7.40 -8.57 -5.21
CA VAL A 80 -6.66 -9.75 -4.74
C VAL A 80 -7.63 -10.83 -4.27
N ALA A 81 -8.65 -10.46 -3.50
CA ALA A 81 -9.67 -11.39 -3.03
C ALA A 81 -10.44 -12.03 -4.20
N LEU A 82 -10.82 -11.23 -5.21
CA LEU A 82 -11.46 -11.74 -6.43
C LEU A 82 -10.59 -12.77 -7.15
N GLN A 83 -9.32 -12.44 -7.39
CA GLN A 83 -8.41 -13.34 -8.10
C GLN A 83 -8.16 -14.64 -7.35
N ARG A 84 -8.20 -14.61 -6.04
CA ARG A 84 -8.01 -15.79 -5.19
C ARG A 84 -9.31 -16.57 -4.97
N GLY A 85 -10.43 -16.11 -5.51
CA GLY A 85 -11.72 -16.78 -5.34
C GLY A 85 -12.30 -16.66 -3.94
N CYS A 86 -11.90 -15.65 -3.18
CA CYS A 86 -12.41 -15.41 -1.83
C CYS A 86 -13.77 -14.70 -1.87
N ASP A 87 -14.59 -14.95 -0.84
CA ASP A 87 -15.82 -14.19 -0.63
C ASP A 87 -15.46 -12.79 -0.11
N ILE A 88 -15.87 -11.77 -0.85
CA ILE A 88 -15.54 -10.38 -0.55
C ILE A 88 -16.36 -9.86 0.64
N ASP A 89 -17.60 -10.29 0.74
CA ASP A 89 -18.54 -9.78 1.72
C ASP A 89 -18.51 -10.56 3.04
N LYS A 90 -18.05 -11.80 3.00
CA LYS A 90 -18.04 -12.72 4.15
C LYS A 90 -16.66 -13.32 4.33
N PRO A 91 -15.74 -12.59 4.99
CA PRO A 91 -14.40 -13.12 5.25
C PRO A 91 -14.48 -14.41 6.09
N ARG A 92 -13.74 -15.43 5.66
CA ARG A 92 -13.80 -16.75 6.28
C ARG A 92 -13.45 -16.76 7.77
N ASN A 93 -12.49 -15.93 8.17
CA ASN A 93 -11.95 -15.93 9.52
C ASN A 93 -12.28 -14.67 10.33
N LEU A 94 -13.11 -13.78 9.77
CA LEU A 94 -13.44 -12.51 10.40
C LEU A 94 -14.95 -12.31 10.40
N ALA A 95 -15.45 -11.71 11.44
CA ALA A 95 -16.83 -11.27 11.54
C ALA A 95 -16.89 -9.77 11.81
N LYS A 96 -17.92 -9.09 11.31
CA LYS A 96 -18.14 -7.66 11.59
C LYS A 96 -18.38 -7.40 13.08
N SER A 97 -18.98 -8.35 13.74
CA SER A 97 -19.17 -8.32 15.18
C SER A 97 -19.09 -9.74 15.73
N VAL A 98 -18.48 -9.89 16.88
CA VAL A 98 -18.46 -11.16 17.60
C VAL A 98 -19.27 -10.96 18.89
N THR A 99 -20.34 -11.72 19.02
CA THR A 99 -21.13 -11.73 20.23
C THR A 99 -20.78 -12.99 21.01
N VAL A 100 -20.32 -12.81 22.24
CA VAL A 100 -20.01 -13.92 23.15
C VAL A 100 -21.09 -13.96 24.22
N GLU A 101 -21.76 -15.05 24.27
CA GLU A 101 -22.75 -15.29 25.32
C GLU A 101 -22.14 -16.07 26.49
#